data_0f2e8583246667d52598f38d33fab0c4
#
_entry.id   0f2e8583246667d52598f38d33fab0c4
#
_cell.length_a   1.000
_cell.length_b   1.000
_cell.length_c   1.000
_cell.angle_alpha   90.00
_cell.angle_beta   90.00
_cell.angle_gamma   90.00
#
_symmetry.space_group_name_H-M   'P 1'
#
loop_
_entity.id
_entity.type
_entity.pdbx_description
1 polymer ?
#
loop_
_entity_poly.entity_id
_entity_poly.type
_entity_poly.pdbx_seq_one_letter_code
_entity_poly.pdbx_strand_id
1 'polypeptide(L)'
;RDRLRSRGLGDVYKRQELKGKNFAIVTHAGGPGVMLTDALSKGGLNVPKLEGPVAEELKSKLFPGASVGNPIDILATGTPEHLSIAIDYCEEKFENIDAILAIFGTPGLVTMFETYEVLHQKMLTCKKPLFPVLPSVRTAGEEVAFFLEKGHVNFADEVMLGTALSRIINAPKPAVPEIELFGVDVPRIRRIIDSIPQNGYIEPHYVQALLHSAGIPVVEEFVSGNKDEVLAFARRCGFPVVAKVVGPVHKSDVGGVVLNIKGEQHLAFEFDRMMQIPEARAIMVQPMLKGTELFIGAKYEEKFGHVVLCGLGGIFVEVLKDVSSGLAPLSYEEAYSMIHSLRAYKIIQGTRGQKGVNEDKFAEIIVRLSTLLRFATEIKEMDINPLLATEKEVVAVDARIRIEK
;
A
#
# COMPACT_ATOMS: atom_id res chain seq x y z
N ARG A 1 3.13 21.30 -21.88
CA ARG A 1 3.17 20.34 -20.72
C ARG A 1 4.29 20.64 -19.72
N ASP A 2 5.31 21.40 -20.08
CA ASP A 2 6.45 21.71 -19.17
C ASP A 2 6.27 22.98 -18.31
N ARG A 3 5.22 23.75 -18.54
CA ARG A 3 4.96 24.99 -17.77
C ARG A 3 4.22 24.79 -16.43
N LEU A 4 3.73 23.60 -16.14
CA LEU A 4 3.06 23.26 -14.86
C LEU A 4 3.98 22.46 -13.92
N ARG A 5 5.19 22.21 -14.32
CA ARG A 5 6.20 21.45 -13.55
C ARG A 5 6.99 22.35 -12.64
N SER A 6 6.57 23.15 -11.87
CA SER A 6 7.49 23.83 -10.99
C SER A 6 7.43 25.33 -10.96
N ARG A 7 6.64 25.80 -10.11
CA ARG A 7 7.03 26.99 -9.35
C ARG A 7 6.56 26.77 -7.94
N GLY A 8 7.27 25.99 -7.17
CA GLY A 8 6.97 25.83 -5.76
C GLY A 8 7.71 24.67 -5.12
N LEU A 9 7.23 23.44 -5.28
CA LEU A 9 7.83 22.26 -4.64
C LEU A 9 9.14 21.79 -5.30
N GLY A 10 9.28 21.96 -6.60
CA GLY A 10 10.45 21.46 -7.37
C GLY A 10 11.77 22.16 -7.08
N ASP A 11 11.78 23.46 -6.76
CA ASP A 11 13.02 24.20 -6.51
C ASP A 11 13.51 24.07 -5.06
N VAL A 12 12.63 23.88 -4.11
CA VAL A 12 12.98 23.56 -2.71
C VAL A 12 13.59 22.16 -2.64
N TYR A 13 13.03 21.19 -3.34
CA TYR A 13 13.54 19.80 -3.37
C TYR A 13 14.85 19.63 -4.17
N LYS A 14 15.20 20.53 -5.06
CA LYS A 14 16.47 20.44 -5.82
C LYS A 14 17.71 20.85 -5.01
N ARG A 15 17.54 21.58 -3.90
CA ARG A 15 18.67 22.11 -3.12
C ARG A 15 18.94 21.40 -1.81
N GLN A 16 17.93 20.73 -1.23
CA GLN A 16 18.02 20.16 0.11
C GLN A 16 17.38 18.77 0.11
N GLU A 17 18.20 17.74 0.10
CA GLU A 17 17.75 16.35 0.19
C GLU A 17 17.43 15.99 1.65
N LEU A 18 16.23 15.50 1.92
CA LEU A 18 15.85 14.96 3.21
C LEU A 18 16.48 13.57 3.39
N LYS A 19 17.46 13.47 4.31
CA LYS A 19 18.29 12.28 4.49
C LYS A 19 17.81 11.32 5.58
N GLY A 20 16.87 11.75 6.42
CA GLY A 20 16.40 10.94 7.54
C GLY A 20 15.00 11.33 8.02
N LYS A 21 14.64 10.85 9.23
CA LYS A 21 13.29 10.98 9.80
C LYS A 21 13.23 11.83 11.07
N ASN A 22 14.30 12.53 11.42
CA ASN A 22 14.41 13.31 12.66
C ASN A 22 14.19 14.80 12.38
N PHE A 23 13.18 15.38 12.98
CA PHE A 23 12.76 16.76 12.76
C PHE A 23 12.96 17.62 13.99
N ALA A 24 13.49 18.84 13.80
CA ALA A 24 13.40 19.89 14.80
C ALA A 24 12.20 20.80 14.47
N ILE A 25 11.46 21.20 15.48
CA ILE A 25 10.36 22.16 15.37
C ILE A 25 10.77 23.43 16.09
N VAL A 26 10.73 24.57 15.39
CA VAL A 26 10.96 25.90 15.95
C VAL A 26 9.65 26.67 15.88
N THR A 27 9.17 27.16 17.00
CA THR A 27 7.86 27.85 17.08
C THR A 27 7.89 29.00 18.06
N HIS A 28 6.95 29.92 17.95
CA HIS A 28 6.67 30.94 18.93
C HIS A 28 5.40 30.66 19.77
N ALA A 29 4.79 29.48 19.54
CA ALA A 29 3.57 29.05 20.20
C ALA A 29 3.59 27.54 20.46
N GLY A 30 3.51 27.12 21.71
CA GLY A 30 3.64 25.71 22.09
C GLY A 30 2.54 24.80 21.55
N GLY A 31 1.29 25.26 21.47
CA GLY A 31 0.15 24.47 21.00
C GLY A 31 0.36 23.88 19.59
N PRO A 32 0.59 24.70 18.56
CA PRO A 32 0.91 24.23 17.21
C PRO A 32 2.13 23.30 17.15
N GLY A 33 3.17 23.58 17.97
CA GLY A 33 4.34 22.70 18.06
C GLY A 33 3.98 21.28 18.53
N VAL A 34 3.10 21.16 19.53
CA VAL A 34 2.61 19.86 20.01
C VAL A 34 1.78 19.15 18.94
N MET A 35 0.85 19.86 18.28
CA MET A 35 0.02 19.29 17.22
C MET A 35 0.86 18.76 16.04
N LEU A 36 1.91 19.49 15.65
CA LEU A 36 2.84 19.03 14.61
C LEU A 36 3.63 17.80 15.08
N THR A 37 4.11 17.80 16.33
CA THR A 37 4.80 16.64 16.92
C THR A 37 3.92 15.38 16.87
N ASP A 38 2.65 15.50 17.24
CA ASP A 38 1.69 14.38 17.20
C ASP A 38 1.46 13.88 15.76
N ALA A 39 1.32 14.80 14.80
CA ALA A 39 1.11 14.46 13.40
C ALA A 39 2.32 13.71 12.82
N LEU A 40 3.55 14.17 13.11
CA LEU A 40 4.79 13.52 12.71
C LEU A 40 4.93 12.13 13.34
N SER A 41 4.74 12.02 14.65
CA SER A 41 4.88 10.78 15.41
C SER A 41 3.87 9.70 14.94
N LYS A 42 2.62 10.08 14.69
CA LYS A 42 1.60 9.19 14.11
C LYS A 42 1.99 8.69 12.72
N GLY A 43 2.74 9.49 11.99
CA GLY A 43 3.27 9.15 10.66
C GLY A 43 4.60 8.40 10.69
N GLY A 44 5.11 7.98 11.86
CA GLY A 44 6.38 7.26 11.97
C GLY A 44 7.61 8.13 11.75
N LEU A 45 7.50 9.45 11.97
CA LEU A 45 8.60 10.40 11.97
C LEU A 45 8.97 10.78 13.40
N ASN A 46 10.22 11.18 13.62
CA ASN A 46 10.75 11.43 14.94
C ASN A 46 10.89 12.94 15.22
N VAL A 47 10.57 13.34 16.44
CA VAL A 47 10.88 14.65 17.00
C VAL A 47 11.78 14.39 18.22
N PRO A 48 13.11 14.18 17.99
CA PRO A 48 14.01 13.78 19.06
C PRO A 48 14.19 14.90 20.09
N LYS A 49 14.30 14.52 21.35
CA LYS A 49 14.56 15.46 22.42
C LYS A 49 15.95 16.09 22.26
N LEU A 50 16.03 17.42 22.41
CA LEU A 50 17.29 18.16 22.35
C LEU A 50 17.74 18.45 23.76
N GLU A 51 18.89 17.93 24.15
CA GLU A 51 19.45 17.98 25.50
C GLU A 51 20.98 18.20 25.48
N GLY A 52 21.54 18.42 26.63
CA GLY A 52 22.97 18.56 26.82
C GLY A 52 23.53 19.97 26.61
N PRO A 53 24.86 20.12 26.54
CA PRO A 53 25.52 21.44 26.54
C PRO A 53 25.06 22.35 25.39
N VAL A 54 24.78 21.80 24.22
CA VAL A 54 24.31 22.58 23.05
C VAL A 54 22.93 23.16 23.31
N ALA A 55 22.02 22.40 23.92
CA ALA A 55 20.69 22.88 24.25
C ALA A 55 20.74 23.96 25.34
N GLU A 56 21.58 23.81 26.36
CA GLU A 56 21.77 24.82 27.40
C GLU A 56 22.44 26.09 26.85
N GLU A 57 23.37 25.96 25.90
CA GLU A 57 23.95 27.11 25.21
C GLU A 57 22.88 27.83 24.39
N LEU A 58 22.04 27.12 23.62
CA LEU A 58 20.92 27.72 22.90
C LEU A 58 19.97 28.45 23.84
N LYS A 59 19.61 27.83 24.96
CA LYS A 59 18.72 28.42 25.97
C LYS A 59 19.22 29.73 26.51
N SER A 60 20.53 29.85 26.70
CA SER A 60 21.16 31.10 27.20
C SER A 60 21.07 32.27 26.20
N LYS A 61 20.81 32.01 24.93
CA LYS A 61 20.70 32.99 23.84
C LYS A 61 19.26 33.37 23.52
N LEU A 62 18.29 32.69 24.13
CA LEU A 62 16.86 32.95 23.97
C LEU A 62 16.30 33.73 25.20
N PHE A 63 15.07 34.22 25.09
CA PHE A 63 14.40 34.83 26.20
C PHE A 63 14.25 33.88 27.39
N PRO A 64 14.35 34.40 28.65
CA PRO A 64 14.01 33.62 29.83
C PRO A 64 12.61 33.01 29.71
N GLY A 65 12.51 31.73 29.94
CA GLY A 65 11.25 30.98 29.79
C GLY A 65 11.09 30.24 28.45
N ALA A 66 11.95 30.49 27.45
CA ALA A 66 11.98 29.70 26.21
C ALA A 66 12.27 28.21 26.48
N SER A 67 11.68 27.33 25.70
CA SER A 67 11.92 25.90 25.75
C SER A 67 12.82 25.46 24.59
N VAL A 68 13.81 24.62 24.86
CA VAL A 68 14.77 24.10 23.84
C VAL A 68 14.70 22.60 23.69
N GLY A 69 13.71 21.94 24.28
CA GLY A 69 13.62 20.47 24.31
C GLY A 69 13.13 19.79 23.02
N ASN A 70 12.71 20.52 22.03
CA ASN A 70 12.02 20.10 20.80
C ASN A 70 10.57 19.65 21.07
N PRO A 71 9.57 20.47 20.72
CA PRO A 71 9.70 21.75 19.99
C PRO A 71 10.54 22.81 20.74
N ILE A 72 11.32 23.59 19.98
CA ILE A 72 11.99 24.80 20.47
C ILE A 72 10.94 25.92 20.44
N ASP A 73 10.47 26.33 21.62
CA ASP A 73 9.49 27.42 21.74
C ASP A 73 10.21 28.71 22.18
N ILE A 74 10.34 29.64 21.23
CA ILE A 74 11.00 30.92 21.49
C ILE A 74 10.07 31.98 22.11
N LEU A 75 8.83 31.57 22.44
CA LEU A 75 7.75 32.42 22.99
C LEU A 75 7.17 33.43 21.99
N ALA A 76 5.98 33.93 22.26
CA ALA A 76 5.32 34.98 21.46
C ALA A 76 6.08 36.30 21.41
N THR A 77 6.99 36.51 22.35
CA THR A 77 7.92 37.68 22.43
C THR A 77 9.23 37.45 21.70
N GLY A 78 9.40 36.25 21.10
CA GLY A 78 10.60 35.93 20.33
C GLY A 78 10.79 36.85 19.13
N THR A 79 12.02 37.31 18.94
CA THR A 79 12.39 38.22 17.85
C THR A 79 12.83 37.43 16.60
N PRO A 80 12.90 38.08 15.41
CA PRO A 80 13.52 37.51 14.23
C PRO A 80 14.92 36.95 14.47
N GLU A 81 15.70 37.63 15.35
CA GLU A 81 17.05 37.16 15.71
C GLU A 81 17.00 35.84 16.50
N HIS A 82 16.08 35.69 17.45
CA HIS A 82 15.91 34.42 18.18
C HIS A 82 15.51 33.27 17.24
N LEU A 83 14.67 33.55 16.25
CA LEU A 83 14.33 32.58 15.22
C LEU A 83 15.57 32.17 14.42
N SER A 84 16.37 33.15 13.98
CA SER A 84 17.62 32.90 13.27
C SER A 84 18.55 32.00 14.07
N ILE A 85 18.79 32.34 15.35
CA ILE A 85 19.65 31.56 16.25
C ILE A 85 19.14 30.14 16.42
N ALA A 86 17.84 29.94 16.65
CA ALA A 86 17.27 28.63 16.84
C ALA A 86 17.43 27.75 15.59
N ILE A 87 17.21 28.32 14.38
CA ILE A 87 17.43 27.62 13.11
C ILE A 87 18.91 27.27 12.93
N ASP A 88 19.86 28.18 13.21
CA ASP A 88 21.28 27.93 13.08
C ASP A 88 21.76 26.78 13.99
N TYR A 89 21.24 26.72 15.22
CA TYR A 89 21.54 25.60 16.11
C TYR A 89 21.01 24.27 15.57
N CYS A 90 19.80 24.26 15.02
CA CYS A 90 19.23 23.06 14.39
C CYS A 90 20.03 22.64 13.14
N GLU A 91 20.54 23.61 12.38
CA GLU A 91 21.32 23.38 11.18
C GLU A 91 22.72 22.86 11.51
N GLU A 92 23.43 23.52 12.43
CA GLU A 92 24.88 23.34 12.58
C GLU A 92 25.29 22.54 13.82
N LYS A 93 24.52 22.59 14.90
CA LYS A 93 24.93 22.05 16.20
C LYS A 93 24.23 20.75 16.59
N PHE A 94 22.97 20.55 16.18
CA PHE A 94 22.24 19.31 16.46
C PHE A 94 22.41 18.33 15.29
N GLU A 95 23.45 17.49 15.38
CA GLU A 95 23.81 16.54 14.31
C GLU A 95 22.73 15.50 14.03
N ASN A 96 21.89 15.19 15.03
CA ASN A 96 20.81 14.20 14.95
C ASN A 96 19.53 14.73 14.29
N ILE A 97 19.52 15.95 13.76
CA ILE A 97 18.39 16.56 13.07
C ILE A 97 18.60 16.49 11.57
N ASP A 98 17.59 16.02 10.84
CA ASP A 98 17.61 15.88 9.38
C ASP A 98 16.87 17.02 8.66
N ALA A 99 15.88 17.64 9.31
CA ALA A 99 15.13 18.78 8.77
C ALA A 99 14.54 19.67 9.88
N ILE A 100 14.18 20.89 9.51
CA ILE A 100 13.69 21.94 10.40
C ILE A 100 12.29 22.35 9.96
N LEU A 101 11.35 22.45 10.91
CA LEU A 101 9.98 22.90 10.71
C LEU A 101 9.79 24.19 11.51
N ALA A 102 9.49 25.30 10.83
CA ALA A 102 9.34 26.60 11.46
C ALA A 102 7.87 27.04 11.44
N ILE A 103 7.23 27.15 12.60
CA ILE A 103 5.83 27.56 12.74
C ILE A 103 5.78 29.00 13.27
N PHE A 104 5.36 29.92 12.41
CA PHE A 104 5.28 31.33 12.76
C PHE A 104 4.00 31.99 12.25
N GLY A 105 3.08 32.25 13.17
CA GLY A 105 1.91 33.09 12.93
C GLY A 105 2.14 34.50 13.43
N THR A 106 1.14 35.38 13.28
CA THR A 106 1.18 36.72 13.89
C THR A 106 0.61 36.70 15.32
N PRO A 107 1.29 37.31 16.29
CA PRO A 107 0.69 37.58 17.60
C PRO A 107 -0.32 38.75 17.58
N GLY A 108 -0.51 39.39 16.41
CA GLY A 108 -1.48 40.49 16.22
C GLY A 108 -1.02 41.88 16.65
N LEU A 109 0.15 41.99 17.25
CA LEU A 109 0.67 43.26 17.80
C LEU A 109 1.85 43.85 16.98
N VAL A 110 2.49 43.02 16.17
CA VAL A 110 3.66 43.38 15.34
C VAL A 110 3.54 42.76 13.97
N THR A 111 4.13 43.43 12.98
CA THR A 111 4.21 42.87 11.61
C THR A 111 5.21 41.74 11.53
N MET A 112 5.00 40.82 10.59
CA MET A 112 5.82 39.62 10.46
C MET A 112 6.83 39.69 9.28
N PHE A 113 6.95 40.85 8.61
CA PHE A 113 7.85 40.99 7.46
C PHE A 113 9.30 40.64 7.80
N GLU A 114 9.84 41.10 8.90
CA GLU A 114 11.23 40.81 9.30
C GLU A 114 11.41 39.33 9.62
N THR A 115 10.45 38.73 10.32
CA THR A 115 10.48 37.30 10.65
C THR A 115 10.45 36.44 9.36
N TYR A 116 9.60 36.81 8.41
CA TYR A 116 9.48 36.07 7.14
C TYR A 116 10.66 36.33 6.21
N GLU A 117 11.31 37.50 6.33
CA GLU A 117 12.60 37.74 5.65
C GLU A 117 13.70 36.83 6.21
N VAL A 118 13.79 36.65 7.54
CA VAL A 118 14.72 35.68 8.14
C VAL A 118 14.45 34.28 7.63
N LEU A 119 13.19 33.82 7.59
CA LEU A 119 12.84 32.51 7.02
C LEU A 119 13.29 32.39 5.56
N HIS A 120 13.05 33.44 4.76
CA HIS A 120 13.52 33.47 3.37
C HIS A 120 15.03 33.27 3.26
N GLN A 121 15.80 34.04 4.02
CA GLN A 121 17.27 33.95 3.99
C GLN A 121 17.77 32.57 4.46
N LYS A 122 17.17 32.02 5.52
CA LYS A 122 17.51 30.68 6.01
C LYS A 122 17.16 29.58 4.99
N MET A 123 16.04 29.66 4.31
CA MET A 123 15.68 28.71 3.26
C MET A 123 16.64 28.74 2.07
N LEU A 124 17.31 29.88 1.84
CA LEU A 124 18.34 29.99 0.79
C LEU A 124 19.70 29.45 1.22
N THR A 125 20.02 29.49 2.51
CA THR A 125 21.37 29.22 3.03
C THR A 125 21.52 27.89 3.76
N CYS A 126 20.47 27.38 4.42
CA CYS A 126 20.51 26.10 5.13
C CYS A 126 20.74 24.93 4.17
N LYS A 127 21.52 23.95 4.62
CA LYS A 127 21.76 22.68 3.93
C LYS A 127 20.67 21.65 4.28
N LYS A 128 20.16 21.69 5.52
CA LYS A 128 19.01 20.87 5.95
C LYS A 128 17.72 21.48 5.40
N PRO A 129 16.75 20.66 4.97
CA PRO A 129 15.43 21.14 4.55
C PRO A 129 14.75 21.97 5.65
N LEU A 130 14.27 23.15 5.29
CA LEU A 130 13.50 24.05 6.16
C LEU A 130 12.10 24.24 5.59
N PHE A 131 11.08 23.82 6.34
CA PHE A 131 9.67 23.89 5.94
C PHE A 131 8.93 24.92 6.78
N PRO A 132 8.40 26.01 6.18
CA PRO A 132 7.65 27.03 6.90
C PRO A 132 6.18 26.64 7.07
N VAL A 133 5.63 26.92 8.23
CA VAL A 133 4.19 26.88 8.54
C VAL A 133 3.77 28.29 8.97
N LEU A 134 3.03 28.98 8.11
CA LEU A 134 2.55 30.34 8.35
C LEU A 134 1.02 30.33 8.44
N PRO A 135 0.44 30.07 9.62
CA PRO A 135 -0.99 29.83 9.78
C PRO A 135 -1.86 31.09 9.68
N SER A 136 -1.25 32.26 9.85
CA SER A 136 -1.98 33.55 9.93
C SER A 136 -2.34 34.13 8.55
N VAL A 137 -2.84 33.33 7.63
CA VAL A 137 -3.13 33.72 6.23
C VAL A 137 -4.14 34.89 6.14
N ARG A 138 -5.04 35.02 7.11
CA ARG A 138 -6.03 36.12 7.14
C ARG A 138 -5.54 37.37 7.87
N THR A 139 -4.82 37.20 8.96
CA THR A 139 -4.41 38.28 9.85
C THR A 139 -3.05 38.86 9.49
N ALA A 140 -2.21 38.12 8.76
CA ALA A 140 -0.93 38.55 8.20
C ALA A 140 -0.88 38.25 6.70
N GLY A 141 -1.96 38.53 5.98
CA GLY A 141 -2.11 38.16 4.56
C GLY A 141 -1.08 38.83 3.65
N GLU A 142 -0.72 40.09 3.92
CA GLU A 142 0.27 40.82 3.15
C GLU A 142 1.69 40.27 3.37
N GLU A 143 2.03 39.93 4.61
CA GLU A 143 3.33 39.33 4.95
C GLU A 143 3.47 37.90 4.37
N VAL A 144 2.39 37.11 4.41
CA VAL A 144 2.37 35.79 3.76
C VAL A 144 2.50 35.94 2.25
N ALA A 145 1.78 36.88 1.63
CA ALA A 145 1.91 37.17 0.20
C ALA A 145 3.33 37.57 -0.20
N PHE A 146 3.94 38.48 0.57
CA PHE A 146 5.35 38.87 0.42
C PHE A 146 6.31 37.66 0.46
N PHE A 147 6.09 36.71 1.38
CA PHE A 147 6.90 35.51 1.45
C PHE A 147 6.69 34.59 0.22
N LEU A 148 5.44 34.42 -0.22
CA LEU A 148 5.12 33.63 -1.40
C LEU A 148 5.65 34.21 -2.71
N GLU A 149 5.66 35.53 -2.86
CA GLU A 149 6.22 36.23 -4.02
C GLU A 149 7.72 35.99 -4.19
N LYS A 150 8.44 35.66 -3.12
CA LYS A 150 9.84 35.24 -3.15
C LYS A 150 10.03 33.81 -3.70
N GLY A 151 8.96 33.13 -4.10
CA GLY A 151 8.99 31.80 -4.71
C GLY A 151 8.93 30.64 -3.69
N HIS A 152 8.61 30.91 -2.43
CA HIS A 152 8.47 29.90 -1.40
C HIS A 152 7.08 29.28 -1.37
N VAL A 153 6.98 28.11 -0.74
CA VAL A 153 5.72 27.41 -0.44
C VAL A 153 5.41 27.63 1.04
N ASN A 154 4.15 27.87 1.35
CA ASN A 154 3.64 27.95 2.71
C ASN A 154 2.69 26.78 2.99
N PHE A 155 2.79 26.21 4.18
CA PHE A 155 1.76 25.37 4.77
C PHE A 155 0.98 26.23 5.78
N ALA A 156 -0.32 26.37 5.54
CA ALA A 156 -1.18 27.16 6.42
C ALA A 156 -1.61 26.41 7.69
N ASP A 157 -1.24 25.13 7.80
CA ASP A 157 -1.63 24.24 8.89
C ASP A 157 -0.51 23.23 9.16
N GLU A 158 -0.13 23.11 10.42
CA GLU A 158 0.96 22.25 10.88
C GLU A 158 0.64 20.77 10.77
N VAL A 159 -0.62 20.37 10.99
CA VAL A 159 -1.04 18.96 10.88
C VAL A 159 -1.04 18.52 9.41
N MET A 160 -1.42 19.42 8.49
CA MET A 160 -1.31 19.18 7.06
C MET A 160 0.15 18.95 6.63
N LEU A 161 1.09 19.77 7.11
CA LEU A 161 2.51 19.59 6.84
C LEU A 161 3.01 18.24 7.37
N GLY A 162 2.72 17.92 8.64
CA GLY A 162 3.12 16.66 9.27
C GLY A 162 2.58 15.44 8.51
N THR A 163 1.32 15.50 8.09
CA THR A 163 0.70 14.44 7.28
C THR A 163 1.34 14.31 5.90
N ALA A 164 1.61 15.44 5.24
CA ALA A 164 2.25 15.44 3.91
C ALA A 164 3.66 14.87 3.96
N LEU A 165 4.48 15.29 4.92
CA LEU A 165 5.83 14.76 5.12
C LEU A 165 5.81 13.26 5.40
N SER A 166 4.90 12.80 6.27
CA SER A 166 4.74 11.37 6.59
C SER A 166 4.42 10.54 5.35
N ARG A 167 3.52 11.02 4.50
CA ARG A 167 3.15 10.34 3.25
C ARG A 167 4.31 10.30 2.25
N ILE A 168 5.06 11.39 2.10
CA ILE A 168 6.17 11.48 1.14
C ILE A 168 7.33 10.59 1.59
N ILE A 169 7.71 10.66 2.88
CA ILE A 169 8.87 9.93 3.40
C ILE A 169 8.62 8.42 3.44
N ASN A 170 7.39 8.02 3.73
CA ASN A 170 7.01 6.61 3.76
C ASN A 170 6.45 6.12 2.41
N ALA A 171 6.43 6.96 1.37
CA ALA A 171 6.07 6.52 0.04
C ALA A 171 7.05 5.44 -0.45
N PRO A 172 6.56 4.32 -0.99
CA PRO A 172 7.42 3.32 -1.57
C PRO A 172 8.30 3.96 -2.65
N LYS A 173 9.61 3.71 -2.58
CA LYS A 173 10.49 4.13 -3.66
C LYS A 173 10.10 3.34 -4.91
N PRO A 174 10.12 3.96 -6.11
CA PRO A 174 9.94 3.22 -7.35
C PRO A 174 10.97 2.08 -7.38
N ALA A 175 10.51 0.85 -7.57
CA ALA A 175 11.41 -0.28 -7.73
C ALA A 175 12.26 -0.03 -8.97
N VAL A 176 13.57 -0.25 -8.86
CA VAL A 176 14.43 -0.38 -10.03
C VAL A 176 14.09 -1.75 -10.61
N PRO A 177 13.56 -1.85 -11.84
CA PRO A 177 13.05 -3.10 -12.36
C PRO A 177 14.21 -4.00 -12.81
N GLU A 178 14.89 -4.66 -11.90
CA GLU A 178 15.43 -5.97 -12.18
C GLU A 178 14.28 -6.95 -12.05
N ILE A 179 13.49 -7.05 -13.11
CA ILE A 179 12.40 -8.01 -13.18
C ILE A 179 13.07 -9.36 -13.44
N GLU A 180 13.34 -10.10 -12.39
CA GLU A 180 13.61 -11.51 -12.51
C GLU A 180 12.33 -12.16 -13.04
N LEU A 181 12.39 -12.60 -14.31
CA LEU A 181 11.31 -13.37 -14.93
C LEU A 181 11.34 -14.77 -14.35
N PHE A 182 10.74 -14.95 -13.20
CA PHE A 182 10.64 -16.25 -12.54
C PHE A 182 9.93 -17.25 -13.41
N GLY A 183 10.61 -18.36 -13.74
CA GLY A 183 10.07 -19.69 -14.08
C GLY A 183 8.69 -19.77 -14.75
N VAL A 184 8.31 -18.74 -15.51
CA VAL A 184 7.05 -18.65 -16.22
C VAL A 184 7.27 -19.25 -17.61
N ASP A 185 6.47 -20.26 -17.97
CA ASP A 185 6.54 -20.89 -19.30
C ASP A 185 5.85 -19.99 -20.36
N VAL A 186 6.59 -18.98 -20.81
CA VAL A 186 6.10 -17.99 -21.79
C VAL A 186 5.58 -18.66 -23.08
N PRO A 187 6.31 -19.61 -23.70
CA PRO A 187 5.82 -20.29 -24.89
C PRO A 187 4.49 -21.02 -24.65
N ARG A 188 4.31 -21.60 -23.48
CA ARG A 188 3.07 -22.30 -23.12
C ARG A 188 1.92 -21.32 -22.87
N ILE A 189 2.18 -20.22 -22.17
CA ILE A 189 1.20 -19.15 -21.96
C ILE A 189 0.68 -18.64 -23.30
N ARG A 190 1.57 -18.31 -24.23
CA ARG A 190 1.16 -17.80 -25.55
C ARG A 190 0.34 -18.82 -26.32
N ARG A 191 0.75 -20.08 -26.37
CA ARG A 191 -0.02 -21.14 -27.01
C ARG A 191 -1.43 -21.29 -26.43
N ILE A 192 -1.58 -21.18 -25.09
CA ILE A 192 -2.88 -21.25 -24.43
C ILE A 192 -3.73 -20.04 -24.86
N ILE A 193 -3.22 -18.82 -24.73
CA ILE A 193 -3.95 -17.60 -25.11
C ILE A 193 -4.40 -17.69 -26.57
N ASP A 194 -3.51 -18.10 -27.48
CA ASP A 194 -3.81 -18.19 -28.91
C ASP A 194 -4.87 -19.26 -29.22
N SER A 195 -4.94 -20.34 -28.44
CA SER A 195 -5.91 -21.41 -28.59
C SER A 195 -7.32 -21.12 -28.08
N ILE A 196 -7.49 -20.05 -27.25
CA ILE A 196 -8.81 -19.69 -26.73
C ILE A 196 -9.68 -19.16 -27.89
N PRO A 197 -10.88 -19.74 -28.13
CA PRO A 197 -11.62 -19.48 -29.35
C PRO A 197 -12.38 -18.17 -29.37
N GLN A 198 -12.70 -17.58 -28.18
CA GLN A 198 -13.56 -16.41 -28.09
C GLN A 198 -13.21 -15.51 -26.92
N ASN A 199 -13.57 -14.23 -27.01
CA ASN A 199 -13.46 -13.26 -25.94
C ASN A 199 -14.46 -13.54 -24.81
N GLY A 200 -14.16 -13.03 -23.60
CA GLY A 200 -14.99 -13.19 -22.42
C GLY A 200 -14.31 -14.06 -21.35
N TYR A 201 -15.10 -14.58 -20.43
CA TYR A 201 -14.60 -15.51 -19.43
C TYR A 201 -14.22 -16.83 -20.06
N ILE A 202 -12.99 -17.26 -19.79
CA ILE A 202 -12.44 -18.51 -20.35
C ILE A 202 -12.85 -19.72 -19.50
N GLU A 203 -12.83 -20.90 -20.12
CA GLU A 203 -13.20 -22.14 -19.45
C GLU A 203 -12.16 -22.56 -18.39
N PRO A 204 -12.59 -23.28 -17.33
CA PRO A 204 -11.72 -23.63 -16.18
C PRO A 204 -10.40 -24.31 -16.58
N HIS A 205 -10.40 -25.17 -17.60
CA HIS A 205 -9.19 -25.83 -18.02
C HIS A 205 -8.12 -24.91 -18.61
N TYR A 206 -8.51 -23.80 -19.28
CA TYR A 206 -7.59 -22.76 -19.71
C TYR A 206 -7.06 -21.95 -18.52
N VAL A 207 -7.94 -21.63 -17.54
CA VAL A 207 -7.55 -20.95 -16.31
C VAL A 207 -6.45 -21.73 -15.59
N GLN A 208 -6.69 -23.02 -15.35
CA GLN A 208 -5.70 -23.89 -14.71
C GLN A 208 -4.38 -23.97 -15.50
N ALA A 209 -4.48 -24.16 -16.82
CA ALA A 209 -3.30 -24.24 -17.67
C ALA A 209 -2.46 -22.97 -17.63
N LEU A 210 -3.08 -21.76 -17.57
CA LEU A 210 -2.40 -20.49 -17.43
C LEU A 210 -1.74 -20.35 -16.06
N LEU A 211 -2.45 -20.67 -14.98
CA LEU A 211 -1.91 -20.62 -13.62
C LEU A 211 -0.72 -21.56 -13.44
N HIS A 212 -0.83 -22.80 -13.91
CA HIS A 212 0.28 -23.75 -13.91
C HIS A 212 1.48 -23.24 -14.72
N SER A 213 1.23 -22.64 -15.90
CA SER A 213 2.31 -22.08 -16.74
C SER A 213 3.01 -20.88 -16.08
N ALA A 214 2.30 -20.18 -15.18
CA ALA A 214 2.86 -19.13 -14.34
C ALA A 214 3.53 -19.68 -13.07
N GLY A 215 3.44 -20.99 -12.80
CA GLY A 215 3.95 -21.61 -11.57
C GLY A 215 3.16 -21.24 -10.32
N ILE A 216 1.88 -20.86 -10.47
CA ILE A 216 0.95 -20.60 -9.37
C ILE A 216 0.33 -21.93 -8.95
N PRO A 217 0.47 -22.34 -7.67
CA PRO A 217 -0.13 -23.57 -7.18
C PRO A 217 -1.66 -23.52 -7.24
N VAL A 218 -2.26 -24.55 -7.82
CA VAL A 218 -3.73 -24.69 -7.95
C VAL A 218 -4.15 -25.98 -7.28
N VAL A 219 -5.31 -25.99 -6.63
CA VAL A 219 -5.88 -27.21 -6.08
C VAL A 219 -6.15 -28.23 -7.20
N GLU A 220 -5.85 -29.50 -6.93
CA GLU A 220 -6.21 -30.57 -7.87
C GLU A 220 -7.74 -30.65 -7.97
N GLU A 221 -8.27 -30.59 -9.18
CA GLU A 221 -9.69 -30.70 -9.44
C GLU A 221 -9.99 -31.70 -10.57
N PHE A 222 -11.17 -32.27 -10.54
CA PHE A 222 -11.66 -33.14 -11.57
C PHE A 222 -13.09 -32.75 -11.96
N VAL A 223 -13.35 -32.68 -13.25
CA VAL A 223 -14.64 -32.28 -13.80
C VAL A 223 -15.17 -33.41 -14.67
N SER A 224 -16.33 -33.95 -14.32
CA SER A 224 -17.01 -34.94 -15.14
C SER A 224 -18.54 -34.90 -15.01
N GLY A 225 -19.23 -35.23 -16.08
CA GLY A 225 -20.67 -35.57 -16.09
C GLY A 225 -20.97 -36.99 -15.66
N ASN A 226 -19.94 -37.83 -15.45
CA ASN A 226 -20.05 -39.22 -15.04
C ASN A 226 -19.84 -39.37 -13.54
N LYS A 227 -20.86 -39.88 -12.85
CA LYS A 227 -20.84 -40.02 -11.37
C LYS A 227 -19.70 -40.96 -10.90
N ASP A 228 -19.48 -42.09 -11.59
CA ASP A 228 -18.48 -43.06 -11.17
C ASP A 228 -17.06 -42.52 -11.28
N GLU A 229 -16.77 -41.70 -12.28
CA GLU A 229 -15.49 -41.03 -12.45
C GLU A 229 -15.26 -40.01 -11.34
N VAL A 230 -16.30 -39.21 -10.97
CA VAL A 230 -16.27 -38.25 -9.87
C VAL A 230 -16.02 -38.94 -8.53
N LEU A 231 -16.71 -40.06 -8.28
CA LEU A 231 -16.49 -40.87 -7.06
C LEU A 231 -15.09 -41.50 -7.04
N ALA A 232 -14.59 -41.98 -8.17
CA ALA A 232 -13.23 -42.52 -8.26
C ALA A 232 -12.16 -41.49 -7.97
N PHE A 233 -12.32 -40.25 -8.48
CA PHE A 233 -11.44 -39.14 -8.16
C PHE A 233 -11.48 -38.81 -6.65
N ALA A 234 -12.68 -38.69 -6.03
CA ALA A 234 -12.84 -38.37 -4.62
C ALA A 234 -12.21 -39.45 -3.72
N ARG A 235 -12.28 -40.72 -4.07
CA ARG A 235 -11.57 -41.81 -3.36
C ARG A 235 -10.06 -41.63 -3.41
N ARG A 236 -9.54 -41.23 -4.57
CA ARG A 236 -8.08 -41.02 -4.77
C ARG A 236 -7.55 -39.81 -3.99
N CYS A 237 -8.24 -38.67 -4.04
CA CYS A 237 -7.78 -37.45 -3.35
C CYS A 237 -8.12 -37.45 -1.85
N GLY A 238 -9.05 -38.31 -1.42
CA GLY A 238 -9.49 -38.43 -0.02
C GLY A 238 -10.60 -37.43 0.35
N PHE A 239 -11.38 -37.82 1.36
CA PHE A 239 -12.43 -36.99 1.94
C PHE A 239 -11.88 -36.18 3.14
N PRO A 240 -12.44 -34.99 3.45
CA PRO A 240 -13.60 -34.37 2.81
C PRO A 240 -13.27 -33.68 1.48
N VAL A 241 -14.28 -33.61 0.59
CA VAL A 241 -14.19 -32.92 -0.70
C VAL A 241 -15.21 -31.80 -0.81
N VAL A 242 -15.00 -30.93 -1.81
CA VAL A 242 -15.94 -29.90 -2.27
C VAL A 242 -16.48 -30.32 -3.64
N ALA A 243 -17.79 -30.15 -3.85
CA ALA A 243 -18.41 -30.32 -5.16
C ALA A 243 -18.98 -28.98 -5.65
N LYS A 244 -18.76 -28.69 -6.93
CA LYS A 244 -19.25 -27.47 -7.60
C LYS A 244 -19.90 -27.86 -8.93
N VAL A 245 -21.12 -27.32 -9.20
CA VAL A 245 -21.74 -27.50 -10.52
C VAL A 245 -20.98 -26.71 -11.58
N VAL A 246 -20.87 -27.30 -12.77
CA VAL A 246 -20.29 -26.65 -13.96
C VAL A 246 -21.40 -26.39 -14.98
N GLY A 247 -21.53 -25.13 -15.42
CA GLY A 247 -22.58 -24.66 -16.34
C GLY A 247 -23.13 -23.33 -15.87
N PRO A 248 -23.88 -23.27 -14.76
CA PRO A 248 -24.46 -22.01 -14.25
C PRO A 248 -23.40 -20.97 -13.89
N VAL A 249 -23.68 -19.69 -14.20
CA VAL A 249 -22.75 -18.58 -13.91
C VAL A 249 -22.69 -18.27 -12.41
N HIS A 250 -23.83 -18.26 -11.72
CA HIS A 250 -23.95 -17.98 -10.28
C HIS A 250 -24.18 -19.26 -9.48
N LYS A 251 -23.11 -20.07 -9.35
CA LYS A 251 -23.15 -21.41 -8.75
C LYS A 251 -23.68 -21.44 -7.30
N SER A 252 -23.29 -20.46 -6.49
CA SER A 252 -23.67 -20.38 -5.08
C SER A 252 -25.16 -20.09 -4.89
N ASP A 253 -25.74 -19.23 -5.73
CA ASP A 253 -27.13 -18.77 -5.62
C ASP A 253 -28.12 -19.90 -5.92
N VAL A 254 -27.72 -20.87 -6.73
CA VAL A 254 -28.54 -22.02 -7.11
C VAL A 254 -28.24 -23.29 -6.30
N GLY A 255 -27.52 -23.15 -5.18
CA GLY A 255 -27.13 -24.32 -4.39
C GLY A 255 -26.14 -25.26 -5.11
N GLY A 256 -25.39 -24.73 -6.05
CA GLY A 256 -24.43 -25.45 -6.87
C GLY A 256 -23.01 -25.56 -6.29
N VAL A 257 -22.83 -25.27 -5.00
CA VAL A 257 -21.58 -25.47 -4.26
C VAL A 257 -21.88 -26.17 -2.95
N VAL A 258 -21.22 -27.33 -2.71
CA VAL A 258 -21.37 -28.11 -1.49
C VAL A 258 -19.99 -28.34 -0.89
N LEU A 259 -19.80 -27.84 0.32
CA LEU A 259 -18.56 -27.94 1.09
C LEU A 259 -18.61 -29.14 2.06
N ASN A 260 -17.44 -29.61 2.46
CA ASN A 260 -17.28 -30.60 3.54
C ASN A 260 -18.04 -31.92 3.31
N ILE A 261 -18.02 -32.44 2.09
CA ILE A 261 -18.58 -33.74 1.76
C ILE A 261 -17.63 -34.81 2.32
N LYS A 262 -18.11 -35.60 3.31
CA LYS A 262 -17.28 -36.49 4.12
C LYS A 262 -17.21 -37.94 3.62
N GLY A 263 -17.95 -38.30 2.56
CA GLY A 263 -17.97 -39.67 2.08
C GLY A 263 -18.71 -39.83 0.77
N GLU A 264 -18.54 -41.01 0.15
CA GLU A 264 -19.06 -41.34 -1.18
C GLU A 264 -20.58 -41.24 -1.29
N GLN A 265 -21.31 -41.74 -0.31
CA GLN A 265 -22.77 -41.70 -0.34
C GLN A 265 -23.31 -40.28 -0.38
N HIS A 266 -22.69 -39.41 0.38
CA HIS A 266 -23.03 -37.98 0.40
C HIS A 266 -22.66 -37.34 -0.97
N LEU A 267 -21.48 -37.63 -1.50
CA LEU A 267 -21.08 -37.14 -2.81
C LEU A 267 -21.99 -37.62 -3.94
N ALA A 268 -22.37 -38.91 -3.94
CA ALA A 268 -23.29 -39.46 -4.90
C ALA A 268 -24.66 -38.80 -4.87
N PHE A 269 -25.20 -38.56 -3.66
CA PHE A 269 -26.46 -37.86 -3.49
C PHE A 269 -26.37 -36.41 -4.04
N GLU A 270 -25.32 -35.67 -3.66
CA GLU A 270 -25.13 -34.30 -4.11
C GLU A 270 -24.88 -34.22 -5.63
N PHE A 271 -24.18 -35.19 -6.22
CA PHE A 271 -24.01 -35.30 -7.66
C PHE A 271 -25.36 -35.36 -8.38
N ASP A 272 -26.25 -36.27 -7.94
CA ASP A 272 -27.56 -36.41 -8.55
C ASP A 272 -28.42 -35.15 -8.39
N ARG A 273 -28.38 -34.52 -7.22
CA ARG A 273 -29.08 -33.27 -6.95
C ARG A 273 -28.58 -32.12 -7.81
N MET A 274 -27.25 -31.95 -7.87
CA MET A 274 -26.64 -30.82 -8.59
C MET A 274 -26.76 -30.98 -10.12
N MET A 275 -26.80 -32.19 -10.64
CA MET A 275 -27.05 -32.42 -12.06
C MET A 275 -28.51 -32.11 -12.49
N GLN A 276 -29.44 -31.87 -11.53
CA GLN A 276 -30.79 -31.39 -11.83
C GLN A 276 -30.86 -29.84 -11.87
N ILE A 277 -29.79 -29.15 -11.50
CA ILE A 277 -29.74 -27.68 -11.59
C ILE A 277 -29.81 -27.27 -13.06
N PRO A 278 -30.62 -26.30 -13.45
CA PRO A 278 -30.67 -25.80 -14.82
C PRO A 278 -29.29 -25.44 -15.35
N GLU A 279 -28.99 -25.84 -16.60
CA GLU A 279 -27.72 -25.63 -17.27
C GLU A 279 -26.53 -26.41 -16.69
N ALA A 280 -26.73 -27.32 -15.73
CA ALA A 280 -25.69 -28.18 -15.23
C ALA A 280 -25.18 -29.12 -16.34
N ARG A 281 -23.86 -29.20 -16.56
CA ARG A 281 -23.23 -30.02 -17.57
C ARG A 281 -22.32 -31.09 -16.96
N ALA A 282 -21.72 -30.75 -15.80
CA ALA A 282 -20.80 -31.61 -15.10
C ALA A 282 -20.69 -31.18 -13.63
N ILE A 283 -20.09 -32.04 -12.81
CA ILE A 283 -19.69 -31.70 -11.43
C ILE A 283 -18.18 -31.67 -11.35
N MET A 284 -17.67 -30.57 -10.80
CA MET A 284 -16.28 -30.42 -10.40
C MET A 284 -16.13 -30.90 -8.96
N VAL A 285 -15.12 -31.70 -8.69
CA VAL A 285 -14.75 -32.12 -7.34
C VAL A 285 -13.29 -31.78 -7.05
N GLN A 286 -13.03 -31.30 -5.86
CA GLN A 286 -11.68 -30.96 -5.37
C GLN A 286 -11.55 -31.31 -3.89
N PRO A 287 -10.33 -31.58 -3.37
CA PRO A 287 -10.12 -31.78 -1.93
C PRO A 287 -10.50 -30.51 -1.14
N MET A 288 -11.03 -30.72 0.08
CA MET A 288 -11.37 -29.63 1.00
C MET A 288 -10.09 -29.17 1.70
N LEU A 289 -9.55 -28.04 1.25
CA LEU A 289 -8.40 -27.40 1.90
C LEU A 289 -8.86 -26.51 3.06
N LYS A 290 -7.95 -26.24 3.99
CA LYS A 290 -8.15 -25.31 5.13
C LYS A 290 -7.01 -24.32 5.16
N GLY A 291 -7.31 -23.07 5.50
CA GLY A 291 -6.31 -22.01 5.60
C GLY A 291 -6.97 -20.64 5.77
N THR A 292 -6.15 -19.63 5.88
CA THR A 292 -6.59 -18.23 5.80
C THR A 292 -6.95 -17.93 4.34
N GLU A 293 -8.12 -17.38 4.12
CA GLU A 293 -8.56 -16.97 2.79
C GLU A 293 -7.89 -15.66 2.39
N LEU A 294 -7.12 -15.71 1.34
CA LEU A 294 -6.51 -14.55 0.68
C LEU A 294 -7.16 -14.33 -0.69
N PHE A 295 -6.98 -13.15 -1.21
CA PHE A 295 -7.44 -12.69 -2.51
C PHE A 295 -6.27 -12.11 -3.31
N ILE A 296 -6.23 -12.42 -4.59
CA ILE A 296 -5.40 -11.73 -5.57
C ILE A 296 -6.17 -11.60 -6.87
N GLY A 297 -6.11 -10.41 -7.46
CA GLY A 297 -6.77 -10.14 -8.73
C GLY A 297 -5.95 -9.22 -9.62
N ALA A 298 -6.42 -9.03 -10.84
CA ALA A 298 -5.87 -8.04 -11.74
C ALA A 298 -6.94 -7.48 -12.66
N LYS A 299 -6.77 -6.22 -13.01
CA LYS A 299 -7.61 -5.52 -13.97
C LYS A 299 -6.76 -4.69 -14.91
N TYR A 300 -7.10 -4.73 -16.19
CA TYR A 300 -6.46 -3.88 -17.19
C TYR A 300 -7.10 -2.49 -17.18
N GLU A 301 -6.27 -1.47 -17.02
CA GLU A 301 -6.66 -0.06 -17.11
C GLU A 301 -5.93 0.60 -18.28
N GLU A 302 -6.66 1.21 -19.20
CA GLU A 302 -6.11 1.75 -20.46
C GLU A 302 -4.92 2.70 -20.28
N LYS A 303 -4.89 3.45 -19.18
CA LYS A 303 -3.83 4.45 -18.92
C LYS A 303 -2.61 3.88 -18.22
N PHE A 304 -2.76 2.78 -17.50
CA PHE A 304 -1.73 2.26 -16.59
C PHE A 304 -1.28 0.84 -16.91
N GLY A 305 -2.02 0.13 -17.77
CA GLY A 305 -1.82 -1.29 -17.98
C GLY A 305 -2.50 -2.13 -16.88
N HIS A 306 -1.93 -3.27 -16.53
CA HIS A 306 -2.50 -4.13 -15.52
C HIS A 306 -2.23 -3.61 -14.10
N VAL A 307 -3.30 -3.46 -13.34
CA VAL A 307 -3.29 -3.20 -11.90
C VAL A 307 -3.52 -4.53 -11.19
N VAL A 308 -2.56 -4.94 -10.37
CA VAL A 308 -2.67 -6.13 -9.52
C VAL A 308 -3.21 -5.71 -8.16
N LEU A 309 -4.11 -6.52 -7.61
CA LEU A 309 -4.77 -6.29 -6.33
C LEU A 309 -4.50 -7.47 -5.40
N CYS A 310 -4.31 -7.25 -4.11
CA CYS A 310 -4.23 -8.31 -3.12
C CYS A 310 -4.89 -7.92 -1.80
N GLY A 311 -5.31 -8.90 -1.01
CA GLY A 311 -5.95 -8.68 0.29
C GLY A 311 -6.39 -9.97 0.98
N LEU A 312 -7.17 -9.85 2.05
CA LEU A 312 -7.90 -10.98 2.62
C LEU A 312 -9.05 -11.38 1.71
N GLY A 313 -9.24 -12.70 1.52
CA GLY A 313 -10.28 -13.28 0.69
C GLY A 313 -11.61 -13.46 1.40
N GLY A 314 -12.55 -14.15 0.72
CA GLY A 314 -13.85 -14.47 1.25
C GLY A 314 -14.67 -13.23 1.60
N ILE A 315 -15.44 -13.30 2.68
CA ILE A 315 -16.31 -12.21 3.16
C ILE A 315 -15.53 -10.92 3.50
N PHE A 316 -14.24 -11.01 3.79
CA PHE A 316 -13.43 -9.84 4.15
C PHE A 316 -13.23 -8.86 3.00
N VAL A 317 -13.13 -9.34 1.76
CA VAL A 317 -13.04 -8.47 0.57
C VAL A 317 -14.31 -7.63 0.44
N GLU A 318 -15.46 -8.24 0.62
CA GLU A 318 -16.75 -7.58 0.42
C GLU A 318 -17.05 -6.56 1.52
N VAL A 319 -16.76 -6.91 2.77
CA VAL A 319 -17.11 -6.12 3.96
C VAL A 319 -16.06 -5.06 4.27
N LEU A 320 -14.78 -5.44 4.34
CA LEU A 320 -13.70 -4.55 4.80
C LEU A 320 -13.11 -3.72 3.65
N LYS A 321 -13.20 -4.20 2.39
CA LYS A 321 -12.57 -3.58 1.21
C LYS A 321 -11.11 -3.24 1.46
N ASP A 322 -10.41 -4.09 2.23
CA ASP A 322 -9.01 -3.93 2.57
C ASP A 322 -8.17 -4.57 1.49
N VAL A 323 -7.89 -3.77 0.48
CA VAL A 323 -7.19 -4.19 -0.74
C VAL A 323 -6.01 -3.25 -0.98
N SER A 324 -4.86 -3.82 -1.26
CA SER A 324 -3.68 -3.11 -1.75
C SER A 324 -3.51 -3.31 -3.24
N SER A 325 -2.92 -2.35 -3.92
CA SER A 325 -2.76 -2.38 -5.39
C SER A 325 -1.35 -2.00 -5.82
N GLY A 326 -0.89 -2.60 -6.93
CA GLY A 326 0.38 -2.28 -7.58
C GLY A 326 0.29 -2.41 -9.09
N LEU A 327 1.17 -1.74 -9.82
CA LEU A 327 1.21 -1.82 -11.29
C LEU A 327 2.09 -3.00 -11.73
N ALA A 328 1.58 -3.85 -12.60
CA ALA A 328 2.38 -4.92 -13.18
C ALA A 328 3.40 -4.38 -14.22
N PRO A 329 4.60 -4.95 -14.28
CA PRO A 329 5.13 -6.06 -13.49
C PRO A 329 5.61 -5.61 -12.09
N LEU A 330 5.47 -6.49 -11.09
CA LEU A 330 5.84 -6.24 -9.70
C LEU A 330 7.13 -6.97 -9.32
N SER A 331 7.95 -6.31 -8.50
CA SER A 331 9.06 -6.93 -7.79
C SER A 331 8.60 -7.58 -6.48
N TYR A 332 9.46 -8.39 -5.84
CA TYR A 332 9.19 -8.92 -4.51
C TYR A 332 9.03 -7.82 -3.46
N GLU A 333 9.84 -6.78 -3.52
CA GLU A 333 9.77 -5.64 -2.58
C GLU A 333 8.41 -4.94 -2.68
N GLU A 334 7.90 -4.76 -3.89
CA GLU A 334 6.57 -4.19 -4.12
C GLU A 334 5.46 -5.11 -3.62
N ALA A 335 5.58 -6.42 -3.87
CA ALA A 335 4.62 -7.40 -3.37
C ALA A 335 4.56 -7.42 -1.84
N TYR A 336 5.71 -7.41 -1.15
CA TYR A 336 5.75 -7.26 0.31
C TYR A 336 5.18 -5.93 0.79
N SER A 337 5.50 -4.82 0.12
CA SER A 337 4.93 -3.52 0.43
C SER A 337 3.40 -3.53 0.31
N MET A 338 2.85 -4.19 -0.71
CA MET A 338 1.41 -4.38 -0.87
C MET A 338 0.81 -5.16 0.29
N ILE A 339 1.41 -6.29 0.68
CA ILE A 339 0.95 -7.14 1.78
C ILE A 339 1.00 -6.36 3.11
N HIS A 340 2.10 -5.68 3.40
CA HIS A 340 2.30 -4.94 4.65
C HIS A 340 1.41 -3.69 4.76
N SER A 341 0.93 -3.15 3.66
CA SER A 341 0.03 -1.99 3.65
C SER A 341 -1.43 -2.33 4.00
N LEU A 342 -1.80 -3.61 4.04
CA LEU A 342 -3.13 -4.06 4.42
C LEU A 342 -3.42 -3.73 5.90
N ARG A 343 -4.59 -3.19 6.17
CA ARG A 343 -5.04 -2.92 7.56
C ARG A 343 -5.14 -4.20 8.37
N ALA A 344 -5.54 -5.26 7.72
CA ALA A 344 -5.68 -6.59 8.30
C ALA A 344 -4.37 -7.41 8.28
N TYR A 345 -3.21 -6.80 8.02
CA TYR A 345 -1.91 -7.49 7.95
C TYR A 345 -1.62 -8.37 9.20
N LYS A 346 -2.09 -7.94 10.37
CA LYS A 346 -1.96 -8.75 11.60
C LYS A 346 -2.63 -10.13 11.52
N ILE A 347 -3.66 -10.30 10.67
CA ILE A 347 -4.30 -11.60 10.44
C ILE A 347 -3.34 -12.49 9.62
N ILE A 348 -2.68 -11.91 8.63
CA ILE A 348 -1.66 -12.60 7.81
C ILE A 348 -0.49 -13.06 8.68
N GLN A 349 -0.02 -12.22 9.60
CA GLN A 349 1.04 -12.58 10.56
C GLN A 349 0.63 -13.68 11.55
N GLY A 350 -0.67 -13.87 11.76
CA GLY A 350 -1.21 -14.75 12.79
C GLY A 350 -1.49 -14.02 14.11
N THR A 351 -2.57 -14.40 14.77
CA THR A 351 -3.01 -13.79 16.03
C THR A 351 -3.54 -14.83 17.00
N ARG A 352 -3.41 -14.59 18.31
CA ARG A 352 -4.02 -15.38 19.38
C ARG A 352 -3.78 -16.90 19.29
N GLY A 353 -2.53 -17.31 18.97
CA GLY A 353 -2.16 -18.71 18.87
C GLY A 353 -2.52 -19.38 17.53
N GLN A 354 -3.10 -18.65 16.58
CA GLN A 354 -3.19 -19.07 15.18
C GLN A 354 -1.89 -18.74 14.47
N LYS A 355 -1.37 -19.73 13.73
CA LYS A 355 -0.18 -19.56 12.92
C LYS A 355 -0.49 -18.64 11.74
N GLY A 356 0.49 -17.82 11.37
CA GLY A 356 0.38 -16.93 10.24
C GLY A 356 0.41 -17.65 8.89
N VAL A 357 0.26 -16.87 7.85
CA VAL A 357 0.38 -17.28 6.45
C VAL A 357 1.86 -17.32 6.05
N ASN A 358 2.23 -18.18 5.11
CA ASN A 358 3.53 -18.08 4.46
C ASN A 358 3.56 -16.85 3.53
N GLU A 359 4.09 -15.76 4.06
CA GLU A 359 4.13 -14.47 3.38
C GLU A 359 5.01 -14.50 2.13
N ASP A 360 6.14 -15.24 2.17
CA ASP A 360 7.05 -15.39 1.03
C ASP A 360 6.33 -16.06 -0.15
N LYS A 361 5.52 -17.10 0.13
CA LYS A 361 4.72 -17.77 -0.90
C LYS A 361 3.61 -16.89 -1.44
N PHE A 362 3.02 -16.05 -0.60
CA PHE A 362 2.00 -15.11 -1.06
C PHE A 362 2.63 -14.02 -1.95
N ALA A 363 3.76 -13.45 -1.55
CA ALA A 363 4.51 -12.49 -2.37
C ALA A 363 4.96 -13.12 -3.70
N GLU A 364 5.45 -14.37 -3.67
CA GLU A 364 5.81 -15.13 -4.88
C GLU A 364 4.63 -15.23 -5.86
N ILE A 365 3.43 -15.56 -5.39
CA ILE A 365 2.22 -15.66 -6.24
C ILE A 365 1.86 -14.30 -6.84
N ILE A 366 1.96 -13.20 -6.09
CA ILE A 366 1.73 -11.84 -6.58
C ILE A 366 2.69 -11.52 -7.74
N VAL A 367 3.98 -11.80 -7.57
CA VAL A 367 5.00 -11.57 -8.60
C VAL A 367 4.77 -12.44 -9.82
N ARG A 368 4.45 -13.75 -9.65
CA ARG A 368 4.16 -14.68 -10.75
C ARG A 368 2.92 -14.27 -11.54
N LEU A 369 1.86 -13.84 -10.86
CA LEU A 369 0.67 -13.31 -11.52
C LEU A 369 0.99 -12.05 -12.33
N SER A 370 1.72 -11.10 -11.75
CA SER A 370 2.12 -9.88 -12.45
C SER A 370 2.99 -10.17 -13.68
N THR A 371 3.83 -11.21 -13.62
CA THR A 371 4.64 -11.69 -14.73
C THR A 371 3.80 -12.35 -15.82
N LEU A 372 2.81 -13.18 -15.45
CA LEU A 372 1.84 -13.76 -16.38
C LEU A 372 1.17 -12.66 -17.21
N LEU A 373 0.70 -11.60 -16.57
CA LEU A 373 0.02 -10.47 -17.22
C LEU A 373 0.88 -9.75 -18.25
N ARG A 374 2.19 -9.72 -18.06
CA ARG A 374 3.12 -9.15 -19.05
C ARG A 374 3.13 -9.92 -20.37
N PHE A 375 2.95 -11.25 -20.32
CA PHE A 375 2.99 -12.12 -21.49
C PHE A 375 1.61 -12.51 -22.00
N ALA A 376 0.55 -12.17 -21.28
CA ALA A 376 -0.84 -12.40 -21.61
C ALA A 376 -1.64 -11.09 -21.52
N THR A 377 -1.30 -10.12 -22.36
CA THR A 377 -1.89 -8.76 -22.34
C THR A 377 -3.37 -8.73 -22.71
N GLU A 378 -3.88 -9.81 -23.31
CA GLU A 378 -5.27 -10.06 -23.60
C GLU A 378 -6.13 -10.29 -22.36
N ILE A 379 -5.53 -10.61 -21.21
CA ILE A 379 -6.24 -10.72 -19.94
C ILE A 379 -6.70 -9.31 -19.52
N LYS A 380 -8.02 -9.10 -19.45
CA LYS A 380 -8.59 -7.82 -19.01
C LYS A 380 -9.01 -7.83 -17.55
N GLU A 381 -9.35 -9.01 -17.06
CA GLU A 381 -9.75 -9.20 -15.67
C GLU A 381 -9.33 -10.59 -15.21
N MET A 382 -8.82 -10.66 -14.01
CA MET A 382 -8.45 -11.90 -13.36
C MET A 382 -8.77 -11.81 -11.88
N ASP A 383 -9.39 -12.87 -11.35
CA ASP A 383 -9.76 -12.99 -9.94
C ASP A 383 -9.41 -14.39 -9.45
N ILE A 384 -8.59 -14.48 -8.41
CA ILE A 384 -8.25 -15.70 -7.70
C ILE A 384 -8.74 -15.53 -6.27
N ASN A 385 -9.91 -16.12 -5.98
CA ASN A 385 -10.59 -15.96 -4.70
C ASN A 385 -11.48 -17.21 -4.39
N PRO A 386 -11.11 -17.98 -3.35
CA PRO A 386 -9.99 -17.76 -2.45
C PRO A 386 -8.66 -18.37 -2.91
N LEU A 387 -7.56 -17.76 -2.45
CA LEU A 387 -6.30 -18.44 -2.23
C LEU A 387 -6.32 -18.95 -0.79
N LEU A 388 -6.15 -20.25 -0.54
CA LEU A 388 -6.04 -20.80 0.81
C LEU A 388 -4.58 -20.85 1.23
N ALA A 389 -4.29 -20.16 2.32
CA ALA A 389 -2.94 -19.94 2.81
C ALA A 389 -2.73 -20.54 4.21
N THR A 390 -1.62 -21.25 4.36
CA THR A 390 -1.12 -21.80 5.62
C THR A 390 0.28 -21.28 5.90
N GLU A 391 0.89 -21.70 7.01
CA GLU A 391 2.33 -21.42 7.28
C GLU A 391 3.29 -22.06 6.26
N LYS A 392 2.83 -23.01 5.46
CA LYS A 392 3.67 -23.80 4.55
C LYS A 392 3.45 -23.46 3.07
N GLU A 393 2.20 -23.22 2.70
CA GLU A 393 1.79 -23.13 1.30
C GLU A 393 0.64 -22.13 1.11
N VAL A 394 0.53 -21.65 -0.12
CA VAL A 394 -0.58 -20.83 -0.60
C VAL A 394 -1.06 -21.45 -1.93
N VAL A 395 -2.35 -21.78 -2.02
CA VAL A 395 -2.92 -22.56 -3.12
C VAL A 395 -4.19 -21.87 -3.63
N ALA A 396 -4.29 -21.69 -4.94
CA ALA A 396 -5.50 -21.17 -5.59
C ALA A 396 -6.60 -22.25 -5.60
N VAL A 397 -7.81 -21.88 -5.14
CA VAL A 397 -8.96 -22.79 -5.02
C VAL A 397 -10.05 -22.47 -6.02
N ASP A 398 -10.21 -21.19 -6.33
CA ASP A 398 -11.09 -20.74 -7.40
C ASP A 398 -10.42 -19.58 -8.15
N ALA A 399 -10.58 -19.58 -9.47
CA ALA A 399 -10.04 -18.51 -10.31
C ALA A 399 -10.92 -18.27 -11.53
N ARG A 400 -11.00 -17.02 -11.94
CA ARG A 400 -11.71 -16.60 -13.17
C ARG A 400 -10.80 -15.66 -13.95
N ILE A 401 -10.78 -15.82 -15.26
CA ILE A 401 -10.01 -14.97 -16.17
C ILE A 401 -10.92 -14.56 -17.32
N ARG A 402 -10.92 -13.26 -17.63
CA ARG A 402 -11.60 -12.68 -18.80
C ARG A 402 -10.56 -12.14 -19.77
N ILE A 403 -10.67 -12.51 -21.03
CA ILE A 403 -9.78 -12.04 -22.09
C ILE A 403 -10.50 -11.22 -23.15
N GLU A 404 -9.77 -10.34 -23.80
CA GLU A 404 -10.15 -9.64 -25.03
C GLU A 404 -8.93 -9.60 -25.96
N LYS A 405 -9.09 -10.21 -27.15
CA LYS A 405 -8.07 -10.24 -28.21
C LYS A 405 -8.27 -9.07 -29.16
#